data_e2c430719c3d0b6f1fbdf97b1f0eee66
#
_entry.id   e2c430719c3d0b6f1fbdf97b1f0eee66
#
_cell.length_a   1.000
_cell.length_b   1.000
_cell.length_c   1.000
_cell.angle_alpha   90.00
_cell.angle_beta   90.00
_cell.angle_gamma   90.00
#
_symmetry.space_group_name_H-M   'P 1'
#
loop_
_entity.id
_entity.type
_entity.pdbx_description
1 polymer ?
#
loop_
_entity_poly.entity_id
_entity_poly.type
_entity_poly.pdbx_seq_one_letter_code
_entity_poly.pdbx_strand_id
1 'polypeptide(L)'
;MQLACREPIAKGLHITHWSSDDLARQAMVDGIVETISPRTVRQILHEVDLQPHRTRYWKTSRLDALFKKRAERVLWCYGNARRLAARGYWVVCVDEIPNFQILERRPIRRAIPGSIEHQEFEYTRHGTINVLLFLIVHTGHMELAVENKKDANHYFHELAAFRRRHRGLKGVFLIQDGDPSHTAGATHAYWSKSRWWRPRFTPAHASWLDQAELLIKAFGSRYLKRTSWESREQLIEHLKVSWPEYNRLYAHPFEWYWTNHQMRQWFARHAAE
;
A
#
# COMPACT_ATOMS: atom_id res chain seq x y z
N MET A 1 -1.46 23.94 25.30
CA MET A 1 -1.42 23.66 23.85
C MET A 1 -0.17 24.21 23.18
N GLN A 2 0.14 25.49 23.24
CA GLN A 2 1.34 26.06 22.57
C GLN A 2 2.64 25.33 22.93
N LEU A 3 2.83 24.89 24.16
CA LEU A 3 3.99 24.10 24.57
C LEU A 3 4.12 22.79 23.78
N ALA A 4 3.03 22.07 23.63
CA ALA A 4 3.01 20.77 22.91
C ALA A 4 3.24 20.90 21.39
N CYS A 5 3.06 22.09 20.80
CA CYS A 5 3.34 22.40 19.41
C CYS A 5 4.79 22.86 19.15
N ARG A 6 5.59 23.10 20.19
CA ARG A 6 6.99 23.45 20.05
C ARG A 6 7.88 22.23 20.13
N GLU A 7 9.01 22.27 19.46
CA GLU A 7 10.02 21.22 19.61
C GLU A 7 10.61 21.25 21.04
N PRO A 8 10.84 20.08 21.68
CA PRO A 8 11.42 20.04 23.02
C PRO A 8 12.77 20.77 23.14
N ILE A 9 13.57 20.75 22.09
CA ILE A 9 14.87 21.44 22.04
C ILE A 9 14.73 22.96 22.25
N ALA A 10 13.62 23.57 21.87
CA ALA A 10 13.34 24.97 22.12
C ALA A 10 13.18 25.30 23.63
N LYS A 11 13.07 24.27 24.46
CA LYS A 11 13.06 24.34 25.93
C LYS A 11 14.35 23.78 26.57
N GLY A 12 15.37 23.52 25.73
CA GLY A 12 16.65 22.95 26.18
C GLY A 12 16.60 21.46 26.51
N LEU A 13 15.55 20.77 26.08
CA LEU A 13 15.39 19.33 26.29
C LEU A 13 15.82 18.56 25.03
N HIS A 14 16.74 17.60 25.19
CA HIS A 14 17.27 16.79 24.07
C HIS A 14 16.42 15.52 23.81
N ILE A 15 15.13 15.55 24.12
CA ILE A 15 14.17 14.51 23.75
C ILE A 15 13.59 14.79 22.37
N THR A 16 13.23 13.75 21.61
CA THR A 16 12.79 13.86 20.21
C THR A 16 11.32 14.23 20.06
N HIS A 17 10.53 14.04 21.09
CA HIS A 17 9.09 14.35 21.11
C HIS A 17 8.59 14.49 22.54
N TRP A 18 7.46 15.16 22.69
CA TRP A 18 6.81 15.32 23.99
C TRP A 18 6.03 14.08 24.40
N SER A 19 6.30 13.53 25.58
CA SER A 19 5.36 12.68 26.30
C SER A 19 4.40 13.52 27.16
N SER A 20 3.32 12.92 27.62
CA SER A 20 2.41 13.61 28.55
C SER A 20 3.06 13.95 29.87
N ASP A 21 4.02 13.13 30.32
CA ASP A 21 4.79 13.35 31.54
C ASP A 21 5.75 14.53 31.39
N ASP A 22 6.44 14.62 30.24
CA ASP A 22 7.34 15.73 29.96
C ASP A 22 6.58 17.05 29.83
N LEU A 23 5.43 17.04 29.16
CA LEU A 23 4.56 18.23 29.05
C LEU A 23 4.03 18.68 30.41
N ALA A 24 3.63 17.72 31.27
CA ALA A 24 3.17 18.07 32.62
C ALA A 24 4.30 18.73 33.42
N ARG A 25 5.49 18.13 33.41
CA ARG A 25 6.68 18.68 34.08
C ARG A 25 7.06 20.04 33.54
N GLN A 26 7.15 20.19 32.22
CA GLN A 26 7.55 21.44 31.58
C GLN A 26 6.52 22.56 31.80
N ALA A 27 5.22 22.23 31.83
CA ALA A 27 4.19 23.21 32.12
C ALA A 27 4.30 23.79 33.55
N MET A 28 4.71 22.97 34.52
CA MET A 28 5.00 23.42 35.89
C MET A 28 6.29 24.25 35.94
N VAL A 29 7.35 23.81 35.24
CA VAL A 29 8.62 24.56 35.18
C VAL A 29 8.44 25.94 34.52
N ASP A 30 7.64 26.02 33.46
CA ASP A 30 7.32 27.27 32.77
C ASP A 30 6.32 28.15 33.54
N GLY A 31 5.84 27.72 34.70
CA GLY A 31 4.86 28.48 35.52
C GLY A 31 3.48 28.61 34.86
N ILE A 32 3.17 27.78 33.86
CA ILE A 32 1.86 27.77 33.17
C ILE A 32 0.76 27.31 34.12
N VAL A 33 1.08 26.34 34.99
CA VAL A 33 0.24 25.80 36.02
C VAL A 33 1.05 25.46 37.29
N GLU A 34 0.47 25.53 38.46
CA GLU A 34 1.12 25.09 39.70
C GLU A 34 1.32 23.59 39.74
N THR A 35 0.27 22.84 39.36
CA THR A 35 0.29 21.39 39.30
C THR A 35 -0.59 20.88 38.16
N ILE A 36 -0.17 19.81 37.51
CA ILE A 36 -0.98 19.11 36.51
C ILE A 36 -0.55 17.65 36.41
N SER A 37 -1.52 16.74 36.28
CA SER A 37 -1.21 15.34 36.07
C SER A 37 -0.98 15.00 34.58
N PRO A 38 -0.14 14.01 34.26
CA PRO A 38 -0.02 13.51 32.89
C PRO A 38 -1.34 13.01 32.30
N ARG A 39 -2.25 12.52 33.14
CA ARG A 39 -3.61 12.12 32.73
C ARG A 39 -4.42 13.32 32.24
N THR A 40 -4.36 14.43 32.94
CA THR A 40 -5.02 15.69 32.56
C THR A 40 -4.44 16.24 31.27
N VAL A 41 -3.11 16.18 31.10
CA VAL A 41 -2.45 16.55 29.86
C VAL A 41 -2.95 15.71 28.69
N ARG A 42 -3.04 14.38 28.84
CA ARG A 42 -3.60 13.48 27.81
C ARG A 42 -5.02 13.84 27.44
N GLN A 43 -5.85 14.16 28.43
CA GLN A 43 -7.23 14.56 28.16
C GLN A 43 -7.29 15.87 27.37
N ILE A 44 -6.54 16.90 27.75
CA ILE A 44 -6.45 18.18 27.04
C ILE A 44 -5.97 17.98 25.59
N LEU A 45 -4.95 17.14 25.38
CA LEU A 45 -4.44 16.85 24.06
C LEU A 45 -5.48 16.10 23.20
N HIS A 46 -6.23 15.18 23.81
CA HIS A 46 -7.30 14.43 23.14
C HIS A 46 -8.47 15.34 22.71
N GLU A 47 -8.89 16.27 23.55
CA GLU A 47 -9.99 17.22 23.27
C GLU A 47 -9.69 18.11 22.06
N VAL A 48 -8.42 18.37 21.75
CA VAL A 48 -7.98 19.19 20.61
C VAL A 48 -7.34 18.37 19.49
N ASP A 49 -7.45 17.03 19.52
CA ASP A 49 -6.83 16.09 18.58
C ASP A 49 -5.34 16.36 18.29
N LEU A 50 -4.59 16.72 19.32
CA LEU A 50 -3.16 16.99 19.24
C LEU A 50 -2.34 15.79 19.73
N GLN A 51 -1.49 15.24 18.86
CA GLN A 51 -0.72 14.02 19.12
C GLN A 51 0.79 14.24 18.95
N PRO A 52 1.45 14.98 19.84
CA PRO A 52 2.85 15.39 19.69
C PRO A 52 3.86 14.24 19.74
N HIS A 53 3.43 13.06 20.23
CA HIS A 53 4.21 11.83 20.29
C HIS A 53 4.13 10.97 19.01
N ARG A 54 3.35 11.41 17.98
CA ARG A 54 3.16 10.67 16.74
C ARG A 54 3.75 11.43 15.58
N THR A 55 4.54 10.72 14.78
CA THR A 55 5.10 11.23 13.52
C THR A 55 4.52 10.44 12.36
N ARG A 56 4.07 11.12 11.34
CA ARG A 56 3.74 10.52 10.06
C ARG A 56 4.74 10.99 9.03
N TYR A 57 5.50 10.07 8.46
CA TYR A 57 6.34 10.40 7.32
C TYR A 57 5.46 10.73 6.12
N TRP A 58 5.69 11.90 5.56
CA TRP A 58 4.96 12.39 4.40
C TRP A 58 5.96 12.77 3.31
N LYS A 59 5.73 12.26 2.10
CA LYS A 59 6.48 12.72 0.94
C LYS A 59 5.53 13.45 0.00
N THR A 60 5.73 14.74 -0.16
CA THR A 60 4.94 15.55 -1.09
C THR A 60 5.33 15.20 -2.52
N SER A 61 4.38 14.75 -3.30
CA SER A 61 4.54 14.61 -4.75
C SER A 61 4.66 16.00 -5.37
N ARG A 62 5.50 16.15 -6.40
CA ARG A 62 5.43 17.34 -7.23
C ARG A 62 4.12 17.32 -8.00
N LEU A 63 3.22 18.25 -7.70
CA LEU A 63 1.89 18.34 -8.29
C LEU A 63 1.93 19.10 -9.64
N ASP A 64 2.86 18.72 -10.50
CA ASP A 64 3.09 19.32 -11.80
C ASP A 64 2.08 18.82 -12.88
N ALA A 65 2.23 19.35 -14.08
CA ALA A 65 1.39 18.97 -15.22
C ALA A 65 1.49 17.48 -15.58
N LEU A 66 2.66 16.86 -15.33
CA LEU A 66 2.87 15.43 -15.59
C LEU A 66 2.13 14.59 -14.55
N PHE A 67 2.16 14.97 -13.27
CA PHE A 67 1.37 14.35 -12.21
C PHE A 67 -0.10 14.36 -12.60
N LYS A 68 -0.66 15.54 -12.90
CA LYS A 68 -2.05 15.70 -13.28
C LYS A 68 -2.45 14.82 -14.46
N LYS A 69 -1.64 14.83 -15.53
CA LYS A 69 -1.86 14.03 -16.74
C LYS A 69 -1.87 12.53 -16.46
N ARG A 70 -0.96 12.03 -15.61
CA ARG A 70 -0.89 10.61 -15.23
C ARG A 70 -2.08 10.22 -14.35
N ALA A 71 -2.37 11.01 -13.32
CA ALA A 71 -3.51 10.78 -12.44
C ALA A 71 -4.84 10.78 -13.22
N GLU A 72 -5.06 11.74 -14.13
CA GLU A 72 -6.26 11.79 -14.98
C GLU A 72 -6.48 10.51 -15.79
N ARG A 73 -5.40 9.92 -16.31
CA ARG A 73 -5.46 8.68 -17.10
C ARG A 73 -5.82 7.46 -16.23
N VAL A 74 -5.28 7.38 -15.02
CA VAL A 74 -5.58 6.32 -14.05
C VAL A 74 -7.03 6.43 -13.58
N LEU A 75 -7.45 7.62 -13.15
CA LEU A 75 -8.81 7.86 -12.69
C LEU A 75 -9.86 7.65 -13.79
N TRP A 76 -9.51 7.98 -15.03
CA TRP A 76 -10.37 7.66 -16.17
C TRP A 76 -10.56 6.14 -16.32
N CYS A 77 -9.50 5.34 -16.14
CA CYS A 77 -9.60 3.89 -16.19
C CYS A 77 -10.55 3.37 -15.12
N TYR A 78 -10.44 3.85 -13.87
CA TYR A 78 -11.32 3.44 -12.77
C TYR A 78 -12.79 3.79 -13.03
N GLY A 79 -13.06 5.03 -13.44
CA GLY A 79 -14.42 5.45 -13.76
C GLY A 79 -15.06 4.75 -14.96
N ASN A 80 -14.26 4.08 -15.80
CA ASN A 80 -14.74 3.38 -16.98
C ASN A 80 -14.54 1.85 -16.93
N ALA A 81 -14.05 1.28 -15.84
CA ALA A 81 -13.66 -0.13 -15.77
C ALA A 81 -14.77 -1.09 -16.19
N ARG A 82 -16.00 -0.92 -15.69
CA ARG A 82 -17.16 -1.73 -16.04
C ARG A 82 -17.55 -1.59 -17.51
N ARG A 83 -17.57 -0.35 -18.04
CA ARG A 83 -17.89 -0.06 -19.44
C ARG A 83 -16.85 -0.64 -20.40
N LEU A 84 -15.59 -0.60 -20.02
CA LEU A 84 -14.49 -1.19 -20.77
C LEU A 84 -14.59 -2.72 -20.78
N ALA A 85 -14.90 -3.34 -19.64
CA ALA A 85 -15.09 -4.78 -19.52
C ALA A 85 -16.19 -5.30 -20.44
N ALA A 86 -17.34 -4.61 -20.51
CA ALA A 86 -18.43 -4.92 -21.43
C ALA A 86 -18.04 -4.86 -22.91
N ARG A 87 -16.94 -4.15 -23.24
CA ARG A 87 -16.38 -4.04 -24.61
C ARG A 87 -15.21 -4.99 -24.86
N GLY A 88 -14.88 -5.86 -23.90
CA GLY A 88 -13.78 -6.81 -24.00
C GLY A 88 -12.41 -6.22 -23.62
N TYR A 89 -12.34 -5.08 -22.93
CA TYR A 89 -11.12 -4.50 -22.40
C TYR A 89 -11.15 -4.53 -20.87
N TRP A 90 -10.12 -5.03 -20.25
CA TRP A 90 -10.00 -4.96 -18.79
C TRP A 90 -9.14 -3.80 -18.33
N VAL A 91 -9.42 -3.30 -17.14
CA VAL A 91 -8.53 -2.46 -16.35
C VAL A 91 -7.94 -3.35 -15.28
N VAL A 92 -6.62 -3.43 -15.27
CA VAL A 92 -5.86 -4.27 -14.34
C VAL A 92 -4.82 -3.41 -13.65
N CYS A 93 -4.77 -3.45 -12.33
CA CYS A 93 -3.68 -2.89 -11.54
C CYS A 93 -2.66 -3.98 -11.26
N VAL A 94 -1.38 -3.65 -11.31
CA VAL A 94 -0.30 -4.59 -11.00
C VAL A 94 0.67 -3.96 -10.02
N ASP A 95 1.02 -4.72 -8.98
CA ASP A 95 2.01 -4.33 -7.99
C ASP A 95 2.67 -5.57 -7.38
N GLU A 96 3.83 -5.42 -6.76
CA GLU A 96 4.60 -6.51 -6.20
C GLU A 96 4.62 -6.51 -4.66
N ILE A 97 4.74 -7.72 -4.12
CA ILE A 97 5.22 -7.95 -2.75
C ILE A 97 6.68 -8.39 -2.88
N PRO A 98 7.64 -7.45 -2.83
CA PRO A 98 9.04 -7.77 -3.04
C PRO A 98 9.64 -8.41 -1.80
N ASN A 99 10.57 -9.37 -2.01
CA ASN A 99 11.37 -9.97 -0.96
C ASN A 99 10.57 -10.46 0.26
N PHE A 100 9.39 -11.05 0.00
CA PHE A 100 8.60 -11.63 1.07
C PHE A 100 9.39 -12.75 1.75
N GLN A 101 9.62 -12.63 3.06
CA GLN A 101 10.49 -13.52 3.81
C GLN A 101 9.78 -14.81 4.19
N ILE A 102 10.43 -15.92 3.94
CA ILE A 102 9.98 -17.26 4.34
C ILE A 102 10.58 -17.53 5.72
N LEU A 103 9.75 -17.37 6.74
CA LEU A 103 10.16 -17.50 8.15
C LEU A 103 9.47 -18.70 8.76
N GLU A 104 10.26 -19.63 9.28
CA GLU A 104 9.79 -20.71 10.15
C GLU A 104 9.92 -20.27 11.60
N ARG A 105 8.82 -20.28 12.32
CA ARG A 105 8.74 -19.96 13.74
C ARG A 105 8.35 -21.19 14.54
N ARG A 106 8.79 -21.27 15.80
CA ARG A 106 8.33 -22.29 16.73
C ARG A 106 6.80 -22.22 16.91
N PRO A 107 6.17 -23.32 17.36
CA PRO A 107 4.72 -23.36 17.54
C PRO A 107 4.17 -22.19 18.32
N ILE A 108 3.13 -21.59 17.83
CA ILE A 108 2.42 -20.45 18.43
C ILE A 108 1.65 -20.95 19.66
N ARG A 109 1.71 -20.23 20.76
CA ARG A 109 0.74 -20.39 21.84
C ARG A 109 -0.51 -19.59 21.49
N ARG A 110 -1.57 -20.28 21.10
CA ARG A 110 -2.83 -19.66 20.68
C ARG A 110 -3.46 -18.85 21.81
N ALA A 111 -4.24 -17.84 21.45
CA ALA A 111 -5.04 -17.07 22.40
C ALA A 111 -6.06 -17.97 23.10
N ILE A 112 -6.18 -17.80 24.42
CA ILE A 112 -7.21 -18.41 25.28
C ILE A 112 -7.86 -17.31 26.13
N PRO A 113 -9.03 -17.50 26.72
CA PRO A 113 -9.61 -16.53 27.64
C PRO A 113 -8.60 -16.06 28.71
N GLY A 114 -8.37 -14.75 28.80
CA GLY A 114 -7.41 -14.14 29.72
C GLY A 114 -5.95 -14.08 29.21
N SER A 115 -5.64 -14.62 28.02
CA SER A 115 -4.30 -14.55 27.41
C SER A 115 -4.36 -14.29 25.91
N ILE A 116 -3.49 -13.40 25.43
CA ILE A 116 -3.31 -13.14 24.00
C ILE A 116 -2.46 -14.24 23.35
N GLU A 117 -2.45 -14.29 22.02
CA GLU A 117 -1.55 -15.15 21.27
C GLU A 117 -0.08 -14.73 21.47
N HIS A 118 0.79 -15.71 21.73
CA HIS A 118 2.23 -15.52 21.85
C HIS A 118 2.94 -16.20 20.69
N GLN A 119 3.70 -15.44 19.94
CA GLN A 119 4.62 -15.94 18.89
C GLN A 119 6.05 -15.88 19.40
N GLU A 120 6.83 -16.92 19.09
CA GLU A 120 8.27 -16.93 19.37
C GLU A 120 8.96 -15.83 18.57
N PHE A 121 9.87 -15.12 19.21
CA PHE A 121 10.64 -14.07 18.58
C PHE A 121 11.67 -14.65 17.57
N GLU A 122 12.30 -15.77 17.95
CA GLU A 122 13.27 -16.44 17.09
C GLU A 122 12.60 -17.13 15.90
N TYR A 123 13.31 -17.16 14.79
CA TYR A 123 12.89 -17.81 13.55
C TYR A 123 14.06 -18.34 12.74
N THR A 124 13.83 -19.39 11.95
CA THR A 124 14.70 -19.84 10.88
C THR A 124 14.29 -19.20 9.56
N ARG A 125 15.24 -18.68 8.79
CA ARG A 125 14.95 -18.06 7.48
C ARG A 125 15.22 -19.05 6.35
N HIS A 126 14.22 -19.27 5.49
CA HIS A 126 14.28 -20.14 4.30
C HIS A 126 14.33 -19.34 2.99
N GLY A 127 14.84 -18.10 3.04
CA GLY A 127 14.99 -17.23 1.88
C GLY A 127 13.81 -16.26 1.68
N THR A 128 13.63 -15.83 0.44
CA THR A 128 12.59 -14.89 0.03
C THR A 128 11.92 -15.32 -1.27
N ILE A 129 10.71 -14.83 -1.49
CA ILE A 129 10.02 -14.86 -2.79
C ILE A 129 9.56 -13.47 -3.17
N ASN A 130 9.33 -13.26 -4.47
CA ASN A 130 8.61 -12.10 -4.96
C ASN A 130 7.24 -12.56 -5.45
N VAL A 131 6.21 -11.79 -5.16
CA VAL A 131 4.85 -12.10 -5.59
C VAL A 131 4.33 -10.92 -6.39
N LEU A 132 3.96 -11.16 -7.64
CA LEU A 132 3.30 -10.19 -8.49
C LEU A 132 1.78 -10.39 -8.38
N LEU A 133 1.07 -9.31 -8.09
CA LEU A 133 -0.38 -9.30 -7.94
C LEU A 133 -1.02 -8.53 -9.10
N PHE A 134 -1.98 -9.16 -9.77
CA PHE A 134 -2.84 -8.54 -10.76
C PHE A 134 -4.25 -8.37 -10.18
N LEU A 135 -4.73 -7.15 -10.04
CA LEU A 135 -6.09 -6.84 -9.61
C LEU A 135 -6.96 -6.50 -10.83
N ILE A 136 -8.02 -7.25 -11.07
CA ILE A 136 -9.02 -6.98 -12.09
C ILE A 136 -10.05 -6.00 -11.53
N VAL A 137 -9.95 -4.73 -11.90
CA VAL A 137 -10.64 -3.61 -11.23
C VAL A 137 -12.17 -3.75 -11.22
N HIS A 138 -12.78 -4.20 -12.31
CA HIS A 138 -14.25 -4.25 -12.43
C HIS A 138 -14.91 -5.40 -11.64
N THR A 139 -14.13 -6.38 -11.19
CA THR A 139 -14.61 -7.50 -10.36
C THR A 139 -14.03 -7.49 -8.96
N GLY A 140 -12.86 -6.87 -8.77
CA GLY A 140 -12.08 -6.98 -7.54
C GLY A 140 -11.33 -8.31 -7.40
N HIS A 141 -11.40 -9.19 -8.40
CA HIS A 141 -10.63 -10.43 -8.43
C HIS A 141 -9.15 -10.16 -8.59
N MET A 142 -8.34 -10.97 -7.97
CA MET A 142 -6.89 -10.94 -8.15
C MET A 142 -6.36 -12.25 -8.72
N GLU A 143 -5.20 -12.17 -9.35
CA GLU A 143 -4.34 -13.31 -9.68
C GLU A 143 -2.95 -13.06 -9.10
N LEU A 144 -2.31 -14.11 -8.60
CA LEU A 144 -0.95 -14.05 -8.10
C LEU A 144 0.02 -14.82 -9.02
N ALA A 145 1.21 -14.27 -9.19
CA ALA A 145 2.35 -14.97 -9.77
C ALA A 145 3.52 -14.92 -8.79
N VAL A 146 4.21 -16.05 -8.64
CA VAL A 146 5.35 -16.16 -7.73
C VAL A 146 6.64 -16.20 -8.53
N GLU A 147 7.56 -15.33 -8.22
CA GLU A 147 8.83 -15.16 -8.92
C GLU A 147 10.02 -15.37 -8.00
N ASN A 148 11.13 -15.86 -8.58
CA ASN A 148 12.39 -16.03 -7.87
C ASN A 148 13.16 -14.72 -7.77
N LYS A 149 13.01 -13.83 -8.75
CA LYS A 149 13.73 -12.56 -8.85
C LYS A 149 12.77 -11.45 -9.28
N LYS A 150 13.02 -10.26 -8.75
CA LYS A 150 12.36 -9.05 -9.20
C LYS A 150 13.23 -8.39 -10.28
N ASP A 151 12.98 -8.76 -11.54
CA ASP A 151 13.62 -8.12 -12.69
C ASP A 151 12.65 -8.00 -13.89
N ALA A 152 13.05 -7.24 -14.90
CA ALA A 152 12.20 -6.97 -16.06
C ALA A 152 11.84 -8.24 -16.84
N ASN A 153 12.71 -9.26 -16.90
CA ASN A 153 12.45 -10.49 -17.64
C ASN A 153 11.35 -11.33 -16.98
N HIS A 154 11.39 -11.45 -15.65
CA HIS A 154 10.35 -12.13 -14.88
C HIS A 154 9.02 -11.39 -14.99
N TYR A 155 9.04 -10.08 -14.86
CA TYR A 155 7.86 -9.25 -15.06
C TYR A 155 7.22 -9.47 -16.44
N PHE A 156 8.00 -9.49 -17.53
CA PHE A 156 7.49 -9.79 -18.86
C PHE A 156 6.95 -11.20 -19.01
N HIS A 157 7.63 -12.16 -18.41
CA HIS A 157 7.16 -13.54 -18.44
C HIS A 157 5.75 -13.65 -17.85
N GLU A 158 5.51 -12.99 -16.71
CA GLU A 158 4.20 -13.01 -16.06
C GLU A 158 3.15 -12.21 -16.82
N LEU A 159 3.50 -11.07 -17.42
CA LEU A 159 2.59 -10.37 -18.33
C LEU A 159 2.21 -11.25 -19.54
N ALA A 160 3.17 -11.96 -20.11
CA ALA A 160 2.89 -12.88 -21.21
C ALA A 160 2.02 -14.06 -20.75
N ALA A 161 2.25 -14.58 -19.55
CA ALA A 161 1.42 -15.62 -18.95
C ALA A 161 -0.01 -15.14 -18.70
N PHE A 162 -0.19 -13.94 -18.13
CA PHE A 162 -1.49 -13.31 -17.95
C PHE A 162 -2.23 -13.18 -19.29
N ARG A 163 -1.55 -12.65 -20.34
CA ARG A 163 -2.14 -12.53 -21.68
C ARG A 163 -2.57 -13.89 -22.25
N ARG A 164 -1.79 -14.96 -22.06
CA ARG A 164 -2.16 -16.31 -22.53
C ARG A 164 -3.42 -16.83 -21.85
N ARG A 165 -3.59 -16.57 -20.53
CA ARG A 165 -4.82 -16.94 -19.79
C ARG A 165 -6.03 -16.15 -20.28
N HIS A 166 -5.84 -14.90 -20.68
CA HIS A 166 -6.90 -13.95 -21.05
C HIS A 166 -6.90 -13.59 -22.54
N ARG A 167 -6.51 -14.53 -23.41
CA ARG A 167 -6.42 -14.30 -24.89
C ARG A 167 -7.72 -13.88 -25.54
N GLY A 168 -8.88 -14.11 -24.93
CA GLY A 168 -10.19 -13.66 -25.41
C GLY A 168 -10.44 -12.15 -25.27
N LEU A 169 -9.62 -11.43 -24.51
CA LEU A 169 -9.73 -10.00 -24.36
C LEU A 169 -9.17 -9.25 -25.58
N LYS A 170 -9.80 -8.13 -25.92
CA LYS A 170 -9.31 -7.21 -26.94
C LYS A 170 -8.09 -6.41 -26.47
N GLY A 171 -7.89 -6.28 -25.16
CA GLY A 171 -6.74 -5.62 -24.57
C GLY A 171 -6.93 -5.27 -23.09
N VAL A 172 -5.84 -4.81 -22.47
CA VAL A 172 -5.78 -4.46 -21.04
C VAL A 172 -5.19 -3.07 -20.85
N PHE A 173 -5.89 -2.23 -20.12
CA PHE A 173 -5.35 -1.01 -19.52
C PHE A 173 -4.63 -1.42 -18.24
N LEU A 174 -3.30 -1.42 -18.27
CA LEU A 174 -2.46 -1.86 -17.17
C LEU A 174 -2.00 -0.67 -16.36
N ILE A 175 -2.49 -0.56 -15.13
CA ILE A 175 -2.08 0.46 -14.16
C ILE A 175 -0.92 -0.12 -13.36
N GLN A 176 0.16 0.63 -13.24
CA GLN A 176 1.39 0.24 -12.55
C GLN A 176 2.17 1.47 -12.13
N ASP A 177 3.10 1.29 -11.22
CA ASP A 177 4.00 2.35 -10.81
C ASP A 177 5.16 2.55 -11.81
N GLY A 178 6.06 3.49 -11.51
CA GLY A 178 7.24 3.80 -12.32
C GLY A 178 8.49 3.04 -11.91
N ASP A 179 8.37 1.85 -11.32
CA ASP A 179 9.52 1.01 -10.95
C ASP A 179 10.46 0.80 -12.15
N PRO A 180 11.79 0.75 -11.95
CA PRO A 180 12.75 0.51 -13.02
C PRO A 180 12.49 -0.77 -13.82
N SER A 181 11.96 -1.83 -13.22
CA SER A 181 11.55 -3.06 -13.92
C SER A 181 10.44 -2.80 -14.95
N HIS A 182 9.53 -1.83 -14.65
CA HIS A 182 8.42 -1.45 -15.51
C HIS A 182 8.79 -0.43 -16.60
N THR A 183 9.91 0.28 -16.42
CA THR A 183 10.32 1.40 -17.28
C THR A 183 11.61 1.17 -18.06
N ALA A 184 12.30 0.04 -17.86
CA ALA A 184 13.54 -0.31 -18.58
C ALA A 184 13.35 -0.31 -20.09
N GLY A 185 14.42 -0.12 -20.84
CA GLY A 185 14.39 -0.06 -22.31
C GLY A 185 13.78 -1.30 -22.97
N ALA A 186 14.01 -2.50 -22.40
CA ALA A 186 13.37 -3.75 -22.81
C ALA A 186 11.85 -3.70 -22.64
N THR A 187 11.38 -3.05 -21.56
CA THR A 187 9.95 -2.84 -21.27
C THR A 187 9.30 -1.92 -22.30
N HIS A 188 9.98 -0.85 -22.66
CA HIS A 188 9.52 0.05 -23.71
C HIS A 188 9.39 -0.66 -25.06
N ALA A 189 10.36 -1.49 -25.43
CA ALA A 189 10.33 -2.30 -26.65
C ALA A 189 9.16 -3.30 -26.65
N TYR A 190 8.84 -3.89 -25.50
CA TYR A 190 7.69 -4.79 -25.34
C TYR A 190 6.36 -4.06 -25.52
N TRP A 191 6.20 -2.90 -24.87
CA TRP A 191 4.99 -2.09 -24.99
C TRP A 191 4.75 -1.58 -26.42
N SER A 192 5.80 -1.19 -27.13
CA SER A 192 5.69 -0.69 -28.50
C SER A 192 5.26 -1.76 -29.51
N LYS A 193 5.59 -3.03 -29.25
CA LYS A 193 5.24 -4.18 -30.11
C LYS A 193 3.81 -4.71 -29.89
N SER A 194 3.16 -4.35 -28.78
CA SER A 194 1.85 -4.90 -28.43
C SER A 194 0.80 -3.83 -28.21
N ARG A 195 -0.19 -3.77 -29.11
CA ARG A 195 -1.40 -2.94 -28.91
C ARG A 195 -2.38 -3.52 -27.92
N TRP A 196 -2.17 -4.75 -27.46
CA TRP A 196 -3.03 -5.42 -26.48
C TRP A 196 -2.85 -4.82 -25.09
N TRP A 197 -1.59 -4.53 -24.68
CA TRP A 197 -1.26 -3.82 -23.46
C TRP A 197 -1.34 -2.31 -23.67
N ARG A 198 -1.97 -1.62 -22.73
CA ARG A 198 -2.14 -0.16 -22.71
C ARG A 198 -1.68 0.36 -21.35
N PRO A 199 -0.36 0.52 -21.13
CA PRO A 199 0.18 0.89 -19.82
C PRO A 199 -0.29 2.28 -19.38
N ARG A 200 -0.54 2.41 -18.09
CA ARG A 200 -0.92 3.63 -17.38
C ARG A 200 -0.08 3.71 -16.12
N PHE A 201 0.94 4.56 -16.17
CA PHE A 201 1.82 4.77 -15.02
C PHE A 201 1.17 5.71 -14.02
N THR A 202 1.23 5.34 -12.74
CA THR A 202 0.87 6.25 -11.65
C THR A 202 1.85 7.43 -11.60
N PRO A 203 1.46 8.60 -11.08
CA PRO A 203 2.40 9.67 -10.81
C PRO A 203 3.47 9.23 -9.81
N ALA A 204 4.65 9.82 -9.88
CA ALA A 204 5.71 9.56 -8.91
C ALA A 204 5.22 9.87 -7.48
N HIS A 205 5.52 8.97 -6.55
CA HIS A 205 5.11 9.07 -5.14
C HIS A 205 3.58 9.10 -4.91
N ALA A 206 2.81 8.57 -5.84
CA ALA A 206 1.36 8.45 -5.76
C ALA A 206 0.91 6.98 -5.86
N SER A 207 1.61 6.07 -5.19
CA SER A 207 1.27 4.65 -5.13
C SER A 207 -0.15 4.40 -4.60
N TRP A 208 -0.67 5.31 -3.76
CA TRP A 208 -2.06 5.28 -3.30
C TRP A 208 -3.10 5.33 -4.43
N LEU A 209 -2.71 5.73 -5.65
CA LEU A 209 -3.55 5.62 -6.85
C LEU A 209 -3.58 4.21 -7.45
N ASP A 210 -2.68 3.31 -7.03
CA ASP A 210 -2.72 1.91 -7.45
C ASP A 210 -3.57 1.09 -6.48
N GLN A 211 -4.70 0.60 -6.96
CA GLN A 211 -5.60 -0.22 -6.14
C GLN A 211 -4.98 -1.57 -5.76
N ALA A 212 -3.98 -2.06 -6.50
CA ALA A 212 -3.27 -3.29 -6.14
C ALA A 212 -2.56 -3.16 -4.78
N GLU A 213 -2.01 -1.97 -4.43
CA GLU A 213 -1.40 -1.72 -3.12
C GLU A 213 -2.42 -1.92 -1.97
N LEU A 214 -3.66 -1.47 -2.15
CA LEU A 214 -4.72 -1.67 -1.15
C LEU A 214 -5.07 -3.15 -1.00
N LEU A 215 -5.13 -3.86 -2.13
CA LEU A 215 -5.42 -5.29 -2.14
C LEU A 215 -4.30 -6.11 -1.51
N ILE A 216 -3.03 -5.78 -1.78
CA ILE A 216 -1.86 -6.39 -1.13
C ILE A 216 -1.96 -6.27 0.39
N LYS A 217 -2.31 -5.09 0.91
CA LYS A 217 -2.49 -4.87 2.35
C LYS A 217 -3.65 -5.71 2.91
N ALA A 218 -4.78 -5.76 2.21
CA ALA A 218 -5.96 -6.51 2.62
C ALA A 218 -5.70 -8.03 2.60
N PHE A 219 -5.11 -8.54 1.54
CA PHE A 219 -4.73 -9.96 1.40
C PHE A 219 -3.65 -10.33 2.41
N GLY A 220 -2.56 -9.56 2.49
CA GLY A 220 -1.44 -9.82 3.39
C GLY A 220 -1.87 -9.87 4.85
N SER A 221 -2.79 -8.99 5.27
CA SER A 221 -3.29 -8.97 6.64
C SER A 221 -4.08 -10.22 7.03
N ARG A 222 -4.74 -10.88 6.06
CA ARG A 222 -5.58 -12.06 6.28
C ARG A 222 -4.84 -13.38 6.09
N TYR A 223 -3.98 -13.45 5.08
CA TYR A 223 -3.41 -14.72 4.62
C TYR A 223 -1.91 -14.85 4.85
N LEU A 224 -1.19 -13.75 5.06
CA LEU A 224 0.27 -13.76 5.19
C LEU A 224 0.77 -13.29 6.57
N LYS A 225 -0.06 -12.56 7.31
CA LYS A 225 0.32 -12.11 8.64
C LYS A 225 0.18 -13.25 9.65
N ARG A 226 1.14 -13.37 10.58
CA ARG A 226 1.17 -14.39 11.64
C ARG A 226 1.27 -15.83 11.12
N THR A 227 1.97 -16.00 10.01
CA THR A 227 2.22 -17.31 9.41
C THR A 227 3.63 -17.79 9.69
N SER A 228 3.84 -19.10 9.57
CA SER A 228 5.13 -19.78 9.68
C SER A 228 5.25 -20.75 8.50
N TRP A 229 6.44 -20.76 7.86
CA TRP A 229 6.68 -21.55 6.64
C TRP A 229 7.99 -22.28 6.78
N GLU A 230 7.98 -23.61 6.72
CA GLU A 230 9.14 -24.47 6.79
C GLU A 230 9.92 -24.53 5.47
N SER A 231 9.27 -24.17 4.37
CA SER A 231 9.87 -24.16 3.05
C SER A 231 9.20 -23.15 2.11
N ARG A 232 9.89 -22.87 1.00
CA ARG A 232 9.39 -22.08 -0.11
C ARG A 232 8.14 -22.72 -0.76
N GLU A 233 8.19 -24.03 -0.93
CA GLU A 233 7.13 -24.83 -1.55
C GLU A 233 5.84 -24.75 -0.73
N GLN A 234 5.94 -24.83 0.58
CA GLN A 234 4.80 -24.70 1.49
C GLN A 234 4.11 -23.33 1.35
N LEU A 235 4.88 -22.25 1.27
CA LEU A 235 4.34 -20.91 1.03
C LEU A 235 3.67 -20.80 -0.35
N ILE A 236 4.30 -21.36 -1.40
CA ILE A 236 3.74 -21.33 -2.75
C ILE A 236 2.40 -22.09 -2.81
N GLU A 237 2.31 -23.26 -2.20
CA GLU A 237 1.06 -24.01 -2.13
C GLU A 237 -0.02 -23.25 -1.35
N HIS A 238 0.35 -22.62 -0.25
CA HIS A 238 -0.56 -21.73 0.47
C HIS A 238 -1.08 -20.58 -0.42
N LEU A 239 -0.21 -19.92 -1.16
CA LEU A 239 -0.61 -18.85 -2.08
C LEU A 239 -1.57 -19.35 -3.17
N LYS A 240 -1.32 -20.54 -3.74
CA LYS A 240 -2.20 -21.15 -4.77
C LYS A 240 -3.62 -21.42 -4.27
N VAL A 241 -3.79 -21.68 -2.99
CA VAL A 241 -5.10 -21.94 -2.38
C VAL A 241 -5.74 -20.65 -1.87
N SER A 242 -4.96 -19.77 -1.27
CA SER A 242 -5.48 -18.60 -0.57
C SER A 242 -6.00 -17.50 -1.51
N TRP A 243 -5.38 -17.26 -2.68
CA TRP A 243 -5.89 -16.22 -3.57
C TRP A 243 -7.23 -16.59 -4.26
N PRO A 244 -7.49 -17.84 -4.70
CA PRO A 244 -8.83 -18.23 -5.16
C PRO A 244 -9.87 -18.17 -4.04
N GLU A 245 -9.48 -18.52 -2.81
CA GLU A 245 -10.36 -18.39 -1.65
C GLU A 245 -10.70 -16.92 -1.36
N TYR A 246 -9.70 -16.02 -1.39
CA TYR A 246 -9.93 -14.59 -1.27
C TYR A 246 -10.91 -14.09 -2.34
N ASN A 247 -10.71 -14.48 -3.60
CA ASN A 247 -11.62 -14.13 -4.69
C ASN A 247 -13.05 -14.58 -4.45
N ARG A 248 -13.23 -15.80 -3.94
CA ARG A 248 -14.56 -16.33 -3.64
C ARG A 248 -15.26 -15.64 -2.48
N LEU A 249 -14.50 -15.24 -1.43
CA LEU A 249 -15.05 -14.73 -0.18
C LEU A 249 -15.14 -13.22 -0.11
N TYR A 250 -14.18 -12.51 -0.74
CA TYR A 250 -13.96 -11.08 -0.48
C TYR A 250 -13.82 -10.22 -1.73
N ALA A 251 -13.73 -10.83 -2.94
CA ALA A 251 -13.56 -10.02 -4.14
C ALA A 251 -14.80 -9.19 -4.43
N HIS A 252 -14.60 -7.91 -4.51
CA HIS A 252 -15.57 -6.92 -4.98
C HIS A 252 -14.82 -5.73 -5.58
N PRO A 253 -15.42 -4.99 -6.53
CA PRO A 253 -14.82 -3.75 -7.02
C PRO A 253 -14.64 -2.77 -5.86
N PHE A 254 -13.48 -2.08 -5.82
CA PHE A 254 -13.31 -1.01 -4.86
C PHE A 254 -14.28 0.14 -5.13
N GLU A 255 -14.89 0.66 -4.10
CA GLU A 255 -15.65 1.91 -4.15
C GLU A 255 -14.66 3.07 -4.23
N TRP A 256 -14.43 3.55 -5.46
CA TRP A 256 -13.45 4.59 -5.72
C TRP A 256 -14.14 5.93 -5.90
N TYR A 257 -14.04 6.78 -4.89
CA TYR A 257 -14.73 8.09 -4.85
C TYR A 257 -13.94 9.23 -5.48
N TRP A 258 -12.60 9.08 -5.59
CA TRP A 258 -11.75 10.12 -6.17
C TRP A 258 -11.82 10.09 -7.69
N THR A 259 -12.58 11.01 -8.27
CA THR A 259 -12.78 11.11 -9.72
C THR A 259 -11.95 12.21 -10.35
N ASN A 260 -11.87 12.23 -11.69
CA ASN A 260 -11.25 13.33 -12.43
C ASN A 260 -11.89 14.69 -12.12
N HIS A 261 -13.19 14.73 -11.87
CA HIS A 261 -13.89 15.96 -11.49
C HIS A 261 -13.40 16.48 -10.13
N GLN A 262 -13.36 15.61 -9.13
CA GLN A 262 -12.88 15.96 -7.78
C GLN A 262 -11.40 16.37 -7.79
N MET A 263 -10.58 15.67 -8.56
CA MET A 263 -9.17 16.01 -8.71
C MET A 263 -9.00 17.42 -9.32
N ARG A 264 -9.74 17.75 -10.39
CA ARG A 264 -9.68 19.09 -11.00
C ARG A 264 -10.15 20.18 -10.05
N GLN A 265 -11.22 19.95 -9.29
CA GLN A 265 -11.69 20.88 -8.26
C GLN A 265 -10.63 21.09 -7.17
N TRP A 266 -9.97 20.01 -6.76
CA TRP A 266 -8.92 20.09 -5.76
C TRP A 266 -7.73 20.94 -6.28
N PHE A 267 -7.25 20.66 -7.50
CA PHE A 267 -6.19 21.45 -8.12
C PHE A 267 -6.56 22.93 -8.30
N ALA A 268 -7.82 23.23 -8.67
CA ALA A 268 -8.27 24.60 -8.81
C ALA A 268 -8.28 25.38 -7.49
N ARG A 269 -8.53 24.70 -6.36
CA ARG A 269 -8.50 25.34 -5.02
C ARG A 269 -7.08 25.55 -4.48
N HIS A 270 -6.13 24.69 -4.86
CA HIS A 270 -4.75 24.71 -4.34
C HIS A 270 -3.72 25.18 -5.37
N ALA A 271 -4.16 25.72 -6.50
CA ALA A 271 -3.27 26.30 -7.53
C ALA A 271 -2.71 27.68 -7.14
N ALA A 272 -3.11 28.23 -5.99
CA ALA A 272 -2.72 29.54 -5.51
C ALA A 272 -1.72 29.48 -4.33
N GLU A 273 -1.33 28.28 -3.89
CA GLU A 273 -0.26 28.03 -2.91
C GLU A 273 1.03 27.56 -3.62
#